data_4c6f0fe0775a2c2bedc193d516fa8d4a
#
_entry.id   4c6f0fe0775a2c2bedc193d516fa8d4a
#
_cell.length_a   1.000
_cell.length_b   1.000
_cell.length_c   1.000
_cell.angle_alpha   90.00
_cell.angle_beta   90.00
_cell.angle_gamma   90.00
#
_symmetry.space_group_name_H-M   'P 1'
#
loop_
_entity.id
_entity.type
_entity.pdbx_description
1 polymer ?
#
loop_
_entity_poly.entity_id
_entity_poly.type
_entity_poly.pdbx_seq_one_letter_code
_entity_poly.pdbx_strand_id
1 'polypeptide(L)'
;MAIVTVAEMRMHMHLEIYAEATEIEEQEDRYIAGLIDKVQKSAEDFCGREFAEDNAPGPVRLAVMLMVSHYYEFRDNYDNPSYKAAKSAFENLLWPYRTVDVLF
;
A
#
# COMPACT_ATOMS: atom_id res chain seq x y z
N MET A 1 8.18 9.23 4.98
CA MET A 1 8.65 7.88 5.32
C MET A 1 7.56 6.86 5.08
N ALA A 2 7.94 5.70 4.59
CA ALA A 2 6.97 4.64 4.32
C ALA A 2 6.44 4.03 5.63
N ILE A 3 5.13 3.84 5.70
CA ILE A 3 4.51 3.21 6.87
C ILE A 3 4.51 1.69 6.77
N VAL A 4 4.87 1.15 5.60
CA VAL A 4 4.99 -0.29 5.35
C VAL A 4 6.35 -0.53 4.70
N THR A 5 7.03 -1.58 5.11
CA THR A 5 8.32 -1.93 4.54
C THR A 5 8.19 -2.98 3.43
N VAL A 6 9.21 -3.08 2.59
CA VAL A 6 9.27 -4.14 1.57
C VAL A 6 9.22 -5.52 2.23
N ALA A 7 9.92 -5.71 3.35
CA ALA A 7 9.90 -7.00 4.07
C ALA A 7 8.49 -7.34 4.55
N GLU A 8 7.75 -6.36 5.09
CA GLU A 8 6.36 -6.57 5.50
C GLU A 8 5.49 -6.95 4.30
N MET A 9 5.70 -6.31 3.15
CA MET A 9 4.95 -6.65 1.95
C MET A 9 5.28 -8.06 1.44
N ARG A 10 6.53 -8.45 1.46
CA ARG A 10 6.90 -9.81 1.07
C ARG A 10 6.24 -10.84 1.98
N MET A 11 6.22 -10.59 3.27
CA MET A 11 5.55 -11.48 4.22
C MET A 11 4.04 -11.53 3.95
N HIS A 12 3.43 -10.37 3.73
CA HIS A 12 1.99 -10.27 3.45
C HIS A 12 1.61 -11.01 2.15
N MET A 13 2.45 -10.94 1.13
CA MET A 13 2.22 -11.57 -0.17
C MET A 13 2.74 -13.01 -0.23
N HIS A 14 3.29 -13.53 0.87
CA HIS A 14 3.90 -14.87 0.92
C HIS A 14 5.09 -15.04 -0.02
N LEU A 15 5.85 -13.99 -0.21
CA LEU A 15 7.07 -14.02 -0.99
C LEU A 15 8.27 -14.27 -0.09
N GLU A 16 9.34 -14.82 -0.65
CA GLU A 16 10.56 -15.04 0.10
C GLU A 16 11.20 -13.72 0.53
N ILE A 17 11.80 -13.75 1.71
CA ILE A 17 12.63 -12.66 2.21
C ILE A 17 14.07 -13.12 2.08
N TYR A 18 14.88 -12.38 1.32
CA TYR A 18 16.24 -12.78 1.03
C TYR A 18 17.23 -12.13 1.99
N ALA A 19 18.15 -12.93 2.52
CA ALA A 19 19.25 -12.41 3.32
C ALA A 19 20.25 -11.67 2.42
N GLU A 20 20.49 -12.23 1.24
CA GLU A 20 21.33 -11.62 0.22
C GLU A 20 20.56 -11.67 -1.10
N ALA A 21 20.13 -10.51 -1.58
CA ALA A 21 19.34 -10.44 -2.80
C ALA A 21 20.22 -10.41 -4.04
N THR A 22 19.81 -11.15 -5.07
CA THR A 22 20.42 -11.01 -6.39
C THR A 22 19.99 -9.68 -7.02
N GLU A 23 20.61 -9.33 -8.14
CA GLU A 23 20.26 -8.10 -8.85
C GLU A 23 18.78 -8.08 -9.27
N ILE A 24 18.26 -9.23 -9.71
CA ILE A 24 16.85 -9.35 -10.11
C ILE A 24 15.93 -9.15 -8.89
N GLU A 25 16.30 -9.75 -7.76
CA GLU A 25 15.54 -9.62 -6.51
C GLU A 25 15.56 -8.19 -5.99
N GLU A 26 16.70 -7.50 -6.12
CA GLU A 26 16.81 -6.09 -5.76
C GLU A 26 15.93 -5.21 -6.64
N GLN A 27 15.83 -5.51 -7.93
CA GLN A 27 14.93 -4.79 -8.83
C GLN A 27 13.48 -4.98 -8.44
N GLU A 28 13.10 -6.20 -8.04
CA GLU A 28 11.76 -6.47 -7.56
C GLU A 28 11.47 -5.71 -6.27
N ASP A 29 12.44 -5.66 -5.36
CA ASP A 29 12.29 -4.89 -4.11
C ASP A 29 12.09 -3.41 -4.39
N ARG A 30 12.82 -2.86 -5.36
CA ARG A 30 12.62 -1.47 -5.77
C ARG A 30 11.23 -1.25 -6.37
N TYR A 31 10.73 -2.20 -7.13
CA TYR A 31 9.38 -2.11 -7.68
C TYR A 31 8.33 -2.10 -6.56
N ILE A 32 8.47 -3.00 -5.59
CA ILE A 32 7.57 -3.06 -4.43
C ILE A 32 7.66 -1.75 -3.63
N ALA A 33 8.85 -1.25 -3.39
CA ALA A 33 9.03 0.02 -2.67
C ALA A 33 8.35 1.18 -3.40
N GLY A 34 8.43 1.21 -4.73
CA GLY A 34 7.74 2.21 -5.52
C GLY A 34 6.23 2.12 -5.41
N LEU A 35 5.68 0.91 -5.39
CA LEU A 35 4.25 0.71 -5.18
C LEU A 35 3.82 1.18 -3.78
N ILE A 36 4.61 0.88 -2.76
CA ILE A 36 4.33 1.32 -1.40
C ILE A 36 4.24 2.85 -1.35
N ASP A 37 5.20 3.54 -1.95
CA ASP A 37 5.20 5.00 -1.98
C ASP A 37 3.97 5.57 -2.68
N LYS A 38 3.61 5.01 -3.82
CA LYS A 38 2.43 5.46 -4.58
C LYS A 38 1.13 5.22 -3.84
N VAL A 39 1.00 4.04 -3.25
CA VAL A 39 -0.23 3.68 -2.53
C VAL A 39 -0.34 4.50 -1.25
N GLN A 40 0.77 4.69 -0.53
CA GLN A 40 0.75 5.53 0.66
C GLN A 40 0.34 6.96 0.32
N LYS A 41 0.88 7.50 -0.77
CA LYS A 41 0.49 8.83 -1.22
C LYS A 41 -1.00 8.90 -1.52
N SER A 42 -1.55 7.88 -2.17
CA SER A 42 -2.98 7.81 -2.43
C SER A 42 -3.79 7.76 -1.14
N ALA A 43 -3.31 7.01 -0.15
CA ALA A 43 -3.98 6.94 1.15
C ALA A 43 -3.95 8.28 1.86
N GLU A 44 -2.83 8.98 1.82
CA GLU A 44 -2.68 10.28 2.42
C GLU A 44 -3.57 11.31 1.74
N ASP A 45 -3.63 11.28 0.41
CA ASP A 45 -4.51 12.18 -0.34
C ASP A 45 -5.98 11.91 -0.04
N PHE A 46 -6.36 10.65 0.05
CA PHE A 46 -7.74 10.29 0.38
C PHE A 46 -8.11 10.72 1.78
N CYS A 47 -7.20 10.57 2.74
CA CYS A 47 -7.45 10.93 4.14
C CYS A 47 -7.27 12.43 4.41
N GLY A 48 -6.58 13.13 3.53
CA GLY A 48 -6.27 14.54 3.73
C GLY A 48 -5.23 14.78 4.83
N ARG A 49 -4.37 13.80 5.07
CA ARG A 49 -3.33 13.91 6.09
C ARG A 49 -2.18 12.95 5.77
N GLU A 50 -1.02 13.27 6.31
CA GLU A 50 0.15 12.40 6.18
C GLU A 50 0.21 11.41 7.35
N PHE A 51 0.81 10.25 7.09
CA PHE A 51 1.04 9.23 8.11
C PHE A 51 2.53 9.00 8.26
N ALA A 52 2.97 8.85 9.50
CA ALA A 52 4.32 8.46 9.83
C ALA A 52 4.34 7.02 10.33
N GLU A 53 5.51 6.40 10.29
CA GLU A 53 5.69 5.01 10.68
C GLU A 53 5.16 4.73 12.10
N ASP A 54 5.35 5.70 13.01
CA ASP A 54 5.00 5.55 14.42
C ASP A 54 3.56 5.93 14.74
N ASN A 55 2.84 6.58 13.82
CA ASN A 55 1.48 7.02 14.09
C ASN A 55 0.43 6.49 13.11
N ALA A 56 0.82 5.61 12.21
CA ALA A 56 -0.13 5.04 11.26
C ALA A 56 -0.99 3.98 11.95
N PRO A 57 -2.33 4.16 11.95
CA PRO A 57 -3.22 3.15 12.51
C PRO A 57 -3.13 1.82 11.75
N GLY A 58 -3.42 0.73 12.45
CA GLY A 58 -3.39 -0.60 11.84
C GLY A 58 -4.23 -0.72 10.57
N PRO A 59 -5.48 -0.25 10.55
CA PRO A 59 -6.29 -0.31 9.34
C PRO A 59 -5.72 0.47 8.16
N VAL A 60 -5.03 1.59 8.41
CA VAL A 60 -4.37 2.34 7.35
C VAL A 60 -3.22 1.53 6.76
N ARG A 61 -2.42 0.91 7.63
CA ARG A 61 -1.33 0.03 7.16
C ARG A 61 -1.89 -1.14 6.37
N LEU A 62 -2.96 -1.74 6.83
CA LEU A 62 -3.61 -2.84 6.11
C LEU A 62 -4.13 -2.39 4.75
N ALA A 63 -4.74 -1.22 4.68
CA ALA A 63 -5.23 -0.68 3.42
C ALA A 63 -4.10 -0.54 2.40
N VAL A 64 -2.97 0.01 2.83
CA VAL A 64 -1.80 0.16 1.96
C VAL A 64 -1.31 -1.21 1.49
N MET A 65 -1.19 -2.18 2.41
CA MET A 65 -0.72 -3.52 2.04
C MET A 65 -1.65 -4.22 1.05
N LEU A 66 -2.96 -4.12 1.26
CA LEU A 66 -3.93 -4.73 0.35
C LEU A 66 -3.84 -4.15 -1.05
N MET A 67 -3.73 -2.84 -1.15
CA MET A 67 -3.67 -2.19 -2.46
C MET A 67 -2.33 -2.43 -3.16
N VAL A 68 -1.23 -2.44 -2.42
CA VAL A 68 0.08 -2.80 -2.98
C VAL A 68 0.05 -4.22 -3.53
N SER A 69 -0.54 -5.17 -2.77
CA SER A 69 -0.69 -6.56 -3.23
C SER A 69 -1.48 -6.64 -4.52
N HIS A 70 -2.55 -5.86 -4.62
CA HIS A 70 -3.37 -5.84 -5.82
C HIS A 70 -2.56 -5.35 -7.03
N TYR A 71 -1.87 -4.22 -6.90
CA TYR A 71 -1.05 -3.69 -7.99
C TYR A 71 0.09 -4.62 -8.35
N TYR A 72 0.69 -5.28 -7.37
CA TYR A 72 1.77 -6.24 -7.63
C TYR A 72 1.26 -7.43 -8.45
N GLU A 73 0.12 -7.96 -8.07
CA GLU A 73 -0.47 -9.13 -8.72
C GLU A 73 -0.99 -8.82 -10.13
N PHE A 74 -1.54 -7.63 -10.32
CA PHE A 74 -2.18 -7.24 -11.58
C PHE A 74 -1.43 -6.09 -12.27
N ARG A 75 -0.10 -6.08 -12.18
CA ARG A 75 0.68 -4.95 -12.69
C ARG A 75 0.53 -4.70 -14.19
N ASP A 76 0.12 -5.70 -14.96
CA ASP A 76 -0.09 -5.57 -16.39
C ASP A 76 -1.56 -5.39 -16.76
N ASN A 77 -2.44 -5.44 -15.79
CA ASN A 77 -3.88 -5.35 -16.03
C ASN A 77 -4.63 -4.94 -14.77
N TYR A 78 -4.37 -3.76 -14.25
CA TYR A 78 -5.07 -3.28 -13.07
C TYR A 78 -6.44 -2.67 -13.36
N ASP A 79 -6.88 -2.63 -14.62
CA ASP A 79 -8.25 -2.23 -14.97
C ASP A 79 -9.24 -3.40 -14.94
N ASN A 80 -8.84 -4.53 -14.34
CA ASN A 80 -9.72 -5.70 -14.26
C ASN A 80 -10.84 -5.46 -13.22
N PRO A 81 -11.90 -6.30 -13.24
CA PRO A 81 -13.03 -6.12 -12.32
C PRO A 81 -12.66 -6.14 -10.83
N SER A 82 -11.59 -6.85 -10.47
CA SER A 82 -11.16 -6.91 -9.07
C SER A 82 -10.56 -5.59 -8.58
N TYR A 83 -10.18 -4.69 -9.48
CA TYR A 83 -9.68 -3.37 -9.08
C TYR A 83 -10.74 -2.56 -8.31
N LYS A 84 -11.99 -2.61 -8.76
CA LYS A 84 -13.07 -1.89 -8.07
C LYS A 84 -13.26 -2.40 -6.66
N ALA A 85 -13.22 -3.71 -6.49
CA ALA A 85 -13.36 -4.32 -5.17
C ALA A 85 -12.18 -3.95 -4.26
N ALA A 86 -10.96 -3.98 -4.80
CA ALA A 86 -9.76 -3.60 -4.06
C ALA A 86 -9.82 -2.13 -3.65
N LYS A 87 -10.22 -1.26 -4.57
CA LYS A 87 -10.34 0.17 -4.28
C LYS A 87 -11.40 0.45 -3.22
N SER A 88 -12.54 -0.24 -3.29
CA SER A 88 -13.59 -0.08 -2.27
C SER A 88 -13.09 -0.52 -0.90
N ALA A 89 -12.40 -1.64 -0.81
CA ALA A 89 -11.85 -2.11 0.45
C ALA A 89 -10.81 -1.13 1.00
N PHE A 90 -9.95 -0.62 0.14
CA PHE A 90 -8.94 0.37 0.48
C PHE A 90 -9.60 1.62 1.08
N GLU A 91 -10.58 2.18 0.39
CA GLU A 91 -11.27 3.39 0.84
C GLU A 91 -12.07 3.15 2.12
N ASN A 92 -12.72 2.00 2.24
CA ASN A 92 -13.48 1.65 3.43
C ASN A 92 -12.59 1.57 4.68
N LEU A 93 -11.39 1.01 4.54
CA LEU A 93 -10.44 0.93 5.64
C LEU A 93 -9.93 2.32 6.05
N LEU A 94 -9.79 3.21 5.08
CA LEU A 94 -9.25 4.54 5.33
C LEU A 94 -10.31 5.53 5.81
N TRP A 95 -11.57 5.26 5.53
CA TRP A 95 -12.66 6.20 5.77
C TRP A 95 -12.67 6.80 7.18
N PRO A 96 -12.53 6.00 8.26
CA PRO A 96 -12.56 6.55 9.62
C PRO A 96 -11.39 7.49 9.93
N TYR A 97 -10.35 7.47 9.12
CA TYR A 97 -9.15 8.25 9.36
C TYR A 97 -9.05 9.49 8.50
N ARG A 98 -10.08 9.78 7.73
CA ARG A 98 -10.11 11.00 6.93
C ARG A 98 -10.20 12.22 7.83
N THR A 99 -9.43 13.24 7.49
CA THR A 99 -9.60 14.56 8.09
C THR A 99 -10.85 15.15 7.50
N VAL A 100 -11.88 15.29 8.32
CA VAL A 100 -13.13 15.90 7.87
C VAL A 100 -12.94 17.39 7.88
N ASP A 101 -12.86 17.94 6.71
CA ASP A 101 -12.86 19.37 6.58
C ASP A 101 -14.30 19.81 6.68
N VAL A 102 -14.65 20.40 7.80
CA VAL A 102 -16.03 20.66 8.18
C VAL A 102 -16.52 21.91 7.50
N LEU A 103 -16.32 22.02 6.23
CA LEU A 103 -16.74 23.20 5.49
C LEU A 103 -18.07 23.05 4.81
N PHE A 104 -18.77 22.07 5.20
CA PHE A 104 -20.07 21.82 4.62
C PHE A 104 -21.16 21.86 5.68
#